data_d303f016a93c32777ac6906472af7cfb
#
_entry.id   d303f016a93c32777ac6906472af7cfb
#
_cell.length_a   1.000
_cell.length_b   1.000
_cell.length_c   1.000
_cell.angle_alpha   90.00
_cell.angle_beta   90.00
_cell.angle_gamma   90.00
#
_symmetry.space_group_name_H-M   'P 1'
#
loop_
_entity.id
_entity.type
_entity.pdbx_description
1 polymer ?
#
loop_
_entity_poly.entity_id
_entity_poly.type
_entity_poly.pdbx_seq_one_letter_code
_entity_poly.pdbx_strand_id
1 'polypeptide(L)'
;MTITTTTSKVTYTGNGSTDVFAYTFKIFANTEIKVYVDNVLKTLTTHYTVSGAGSASGGNVTFTSGNIPANTTKVVLVRNIAKTQVTDYVENDSFPAETHESALDKLTMLVQDVHNTIDGDIFRFSESVDDAGVVTITKNATERANKLLAFNSAGGLEATQEIGVLKGNWAASTAYVVRDII
;
A
#
# COMPACT_ATOMS: atom_id res chain seq x y z
N MET A 1 1.17 25.64 8.74
CA MET A 1 0.03 24.89 9.37
C MET A 1 0.50 23.46 9.61
N THR A 2 0.57 23.05 10.87
CA THR A 2 1.21 21.82 11.36
C THR A 2 0.36 20.57 11.10
N ILE A 3 0.99 19.43 10.82
CA ILE A 3 0.31 18.13 10.69
C ILE A 3 -0.12 17.62 12.07
N THR A 4 -1.42 17.44 12.27
CA THR A 4 -2.02 17.01 13.54
C THR A 4 -2.66 15.61 13.49
N THR A 5 -2.74 15.01 12.30
CA THR A 5 -3.31 13.65 12.11
C THR A 5 -2.26 12.67 11.63
N THR A 6 -2.36 11.43 12.09
CA THR A 6 -1.56 10.30 11.61
C THR A 6 -2.22 9.56 10.44
N THR A 7 -3.49 9.88 10.14
CA THR A 7 -4.25 9.24 9.06
C THR A 7 -3.65 9.56 7.70
N SER A 8 -3.36 8.54 6.90
CA SER A 8 -2.90 8.67 5.51
C SER A 8 -3.67 7.76 4.54
N LYS A 9 -4.69 7.05 5.06
CA LYS A 9 -5.49 6.09 4.30
C LYS A 9 -6.94 6.13 4.79
N VAL A 10 -7.89 6.10 3.85
CA VAL A 10 -9.32 5.97 4.14
C VAL A 10 -9.90 4.87 3.26
N THR A 11 -10.80 4.08 3.83
CA THR A 11 -11.45 2.96 3.12
C THR A 11 -12.96 3.15 3.12
N TYR A 12 -13.59 2.89 1.98
CA TYR A 12 -15.03 2.94 1.76
C TYR A 12 -15.51 1.68 1.08
N THR A 13 -16.82 1.47 1.11
CA THR A 13 -17.50 0.46 0.31
C THR A 13 -18.32 1.17 -0.78
N GLY A 14 -18.12 0.81 -2.02
CA GLY A 14 -18.90 1.28 -3.16
C GLY A 14 -20.37 0.83 -3.04
N ASN A 15 -21.27 1.64 -3.60
CA ASN A 15 -22.72 1.36 -3.62
C ASN A 15 -23.33 1.51 -5.03
N GLY A 16 -22.50 1.69 -6.07
CA GLY A 16 -22.93 1.84 -7.45
C GLY A 16 -23.52 3.21 -7.81
N SER A 17 -23.63 4.14 -6.84
CA SER A 17 -24.25 5.46 -7.06
C SER A 17 -23.45 6.64 -6.50
N THR A 18 -22.71 6.42 -5.42
CA THR A 18 -21.86 7.48 -4.84
C THR A 18 -20.59 7.64 -5.66
N ASP A 19 -20.37 8.84 -6.16
CA ASP A 19 -19.19 9.23 -6.94
C ASP A 19 -18.16 10.03 -6.14
N VAL A 20 -18.53 10.63 -4.98
CA VAL A 20 -17.67 11.46 -4.16
C VAL A 20 -17.28 10.74 -2.87
N PHE A 21 -15.98 10.64 -2.62
CA PHE A 21 -15.39 10.01 -1.43
C PHE A 21 -14.43 10.99 -0.76
N ALA A 22 -14.69 11.35 0.49
CA ALA A 22 -13.88 12.29 1.25
C ALA A 22 -12.56 11.65 1.72
N TYR A 23 -11.52 12.44 1.86
CA TYR A 23 -10.32 12.08 2.62
C TYR A 23 -10.03 13.18 3.65
N THR A 24 -9.46 12.81 4.79
CA THR A 24 -9.32 13.68 5.98
C THR A 24 -7.87 14.03 6.31
N PHE A 25 -6.96 13.83 5.38
CA PHE A 25 -5.53 14.09 5.55
C PHE A 25 -5.03 15.14 4.54
N LYS A 26 -3.98 15.88 4.91
CA LYS A 26 -3.35 16.88 4.03
C LYS A 26 -2.62 16.19 2.87
N ILE A 27 -2.71 16.81 1.69
CA ILE A 27 -1.85 16.58 0.52
C ILE A 27 -1.38 17.93 0.00
N PHE A 28 -0.23 18.00 -0.68
CA PHE A 28 0.26 19.22 -1.30
C PHE A 28 -0.22 19.38 -2.75
N ALA A 29 -0.42 18.26 -3.45
CA ALA A 29 -0.88 18.22 -4.83
C ALA A 29 -1.91 17.12 -5.06
N ASN A 30 -2.83 17.33 -6.01
CA ASN A 30 -3.87 16.35 -6.35
C ASN A 30 -3.30 15.00 -6.85
N THR A 31 -2.05 14.98 -7.29
CA THR A 31 -1.33 13.77 -7.72
C THR A 31 -0.86 12.89 -6.55
N GLU A 32 -0.95 13.39 -5.31
CA GLU A 32 -0.46 12.71 -4.11
C GLU A 32 -1.51 11.81 -3.44
N ILE A 33 -2.58 11.49 -4.15
CA ILE A 33 -3.54 10.44 -3.74
C ILE A 33 -3.54 9.35 -4.79
N LYS A 34 -3.41 8.10 -4.32
CA LYS A 34 -3.70 6.89 -5.09
C LYS A 34 -5.06 6.33 -4.69
N VAL A 35 -5.83 5.93 -5.69
CA VAL A 35 -7.15 5.34 -5.52
C VAL A 35 -7.14 3.92 -6.02
N TYR A 36 -7.55 2.99 -5.17
CA TYR A 36 -7.72 1.58 -5.52
C TYR A 36 -9.20 1.22 -5.39
N VAL A 37 -9.69 0.43 -6.35
CA VAL A 37 -11.01 -0.21 -6.28
C VAL A 37 -10.77 -1.71 -6.45
N ASP A 38 -11.12 -2.50 -5.44
CA ASP A 38 -10.83 -3.94 -5.33
C ASP A 38 -9.36 -4.28 -5.64
N ASN A 39 -8.43 -3.54 -5.01
CA ASN A 39 -6.98 -3.63 -5.18
C ASN A 39 -6.45 -3.23 -6.58
N VAL A 40 -7.31 -2.75 -7.48
CA VAL A 40 -6.91 -2.24 -8.80
C VAL A 40 -6.68 -0.75 -8.72
N LEU A 41 -5.44 -0.31 -9.01
CA LEU A 41 -5.08 1.11 -9.06
C LEU A 41 -5.85 1.80 -10.19
N LYS A 42 -6.51 2.91 -9.86
CA LYS A 42 -7.21 3.78 -10.81
C LYS A 42 -6.33 4.95 -11.26
N THR A 43 -6.56 5.43 -12.45
CA THR A 43 -5.78 6.53 -13.06
C THR A 43 -6.44 7.87 -12.79
N LEU A 44 -5.68 8.81 -12.23
CA LEU A 44 -6.09 10.19 -12.04
C LEU A 44 -6.48 10.82 -13.39
N THR A 45 -7.49 11.68 -13.41
CA THR A 45 -8.11 12.34 -14.55
C THR A 45 -8.95 11.43 -15.45
N THR A 46 -8.59 10.17 -15.62
CA THR A 46 -9.36 9.19 -16.41
C THR A 46 -10.51 8.60 -15.61
N HIS A 47 -10.22 8.10 -14.41
CA HIS A 47 -11.21 7.41 -13.57
C HIS A 47 -11.76 8.29 -12.45
N TYR A 48 -10.96 9.26 -11.99
CA TYR A 48 -11.34 10.15 -10.88
C TYR A 48 -10.60 11.48 -10.96
N THR A 49 -11.11 12.46 -10.23
CA THR A 49 -10.46 13.74 -9.95
C THR A 49 -10.26 13.91 -8.44
N VAL A 50 -9.35 14.80 -8.05
CA VAL A 50 -9.04 15.11 -6.63
C VAL A 50 -9.19 16.59 -6.42
N SER A 51 -9.75 16.99 -5.28
CA SER A 51 -9.84 18.38 -4.82
C SER A 51 -9.37 18.49 -3.37
N GLY A 52 -9.01 19.69 -2.92
CA GLY A 52 -8.60 19.96 -1.53
C GLY A 52 -7.09 19.87 -1.29
N ALA A 53 -6.24 19.87 -2.32
CA ALA A 53 -4.79 20.03 -2.14
C ALA A 53 -4.46 21.31 -1.39
N GLY A 54 -3.53 21.24 -0.43
CA GLY A 54 -3.17 22.31 0.50
C GLY A 54 -4.07 22.43 1.74
N SER A 55 -5.24 21.81 1.75
CA SER A 55 -6.16 21.84 2.90
C SER A 55 -5.70 20.88 3.99
N ALA A 56 -5.64 21.36 5.25
CA ALA A 56 -5.31 20.51 6.40
C ALA A 56 -6.41 19.50 6.74
N SER A 57 -7.66 19.79 6.40
CA SER A 57 -8.82 18.94 6.64
C SER A 57 -9.07 17.92 5.51
N GLY A 58 -8.18 17.90 4.50
CA GLY A 58 -8.34 17.02 3.34
C GLY A 58 -9.26 17.58 2.27
N GLY A 59 -9.91 16.70 1.52
CA GLY A 59 -10.76 17.05 0.38
C GLY A 59 -11.55 15.86 -0.12
N ASN A 60 -11.80 15.83 -1.43
CA ASN A 60 -12.63 14.82 -2.07
C ASN A 60 -11.93 14.18 -3.27
N VAL A 61 -12.18 12.90 -3.44
CA VAL A 61 -11.99 12.15 -4.68
C VAL A 61 -13.36 12.00 -5.34
N THR A 62 -13.48 12.44 -6.58
CA THR A 62 -14.72 12.33 -7.35
C THR A 62 -14.51 11.44 -8.56
N PHE A 63 -15.23 10.32 -8.63
CA PHE A 63 -15.16 9.41 -9.76
C PHE A 63 -15.87 10.02 -10.98
N THR A 64 -15.29 9.80 -12.15
CA THR A 64 -15.92 10.21 -13.44
C THR A 64 -17.10 9.32 -13.77
N SER A 65 -18.03 9.84 -14.57
CA SER A 65 -19.17 9.06 -15.07
C SER A 65 -18.70 7.76 -15.75
N GLY A 66 -19.34 6.64 -15.41
CA GLY A 66 -18.95 5.31 -15.87
C GLY A 66 -17.85 4.61 -15.07
N ASN A 67 -17.23 5.31 -14.09
CA ASN A 67 -16.21 4.75 -13.22
C ASN A 67 -16.65 4.70 -11.74
N ILE A 68 -17.91 4.97 -11.45
CA ILE A 68 -18.47 4.93 -10.10
C ILE A 68 -18.27 3.52 -9.52
N PRO A 69 -17.68 3.38 -8.30
CA PRO A 69 -17.44 2.09 -7.69
C PRO A 69 -18.73 1.29 -7.52
N ALA A 70 -18.76 0.08 -8.07
CA ALA A 70 -19.91 -0.81 -8.02
C ALA A 70 -20.29 -1.18 -6.57
N ASN A 71 -21.49 -1.70 -6.39
CA ASN A 71 -21.94 -2.16 -5.08
C ASN A 71 -20.99 -3.22 -4.52
N THR A 72 -20.71 -3.13 -3.21
CA THR A 72 -19.81 -4.01 -2.45
C THR A 72 -18.31 -3.92 -2.78
N THR A 73 -17.87 -3.11 -3.76
CA THR A 73 -16.45 -2.93 -4.04
C THR A 73 -15.74 -2.18 -2.91
N LYS A 74 -14.50 -2.57 -2.62
CA LYS A 74 -13.65 -1.88 -1.66
C LYS A 74 -12.94 -0.71 -2.33
N VAL A 75 -13.21 0.52 -1.88
CA VAL A 75 -12.55 1.74 -2.34
C VAL A 75 -11.52 2.17 -1.30
N VAL A 76 -10.27 2.32 -1.70
CA VAL A 76 -9.17 2.73 -0.80
C VAL A 76 -8.52 3.98 -1.36
N LEU A 77 -8.51 5.05 -0.56
CA LEU A 77 -7.81 6.30 -0.83
C LEU A 77 -6.54 6.31 0.01
N VAL A 78 -5.38 6.42 -0.61
CA VAL A 78 -4.08 6.38 0.08
C VAL A 78 -3.25 7.58 -0.32
N ARG A 79 -2.71 8.28 0.67
CA ARG A 79 -1.72 9.33 0.45
C ARG A 79 -0.42 8.72 -0.11
N ASN A 80 0.18 9.38 -1.08
CA ASN A 80 1.44 8.99 -1.69
C ASN A 80 2.25 10.25 -2.02
N ILE A 81 2.90 10.79 -1.02
CA ILE A 81 3.70 12.02 -1.13
C ILE A 81 4.91 11.79 -2.04
N ALA A 82 5.19 12.78 -2.89
CA ALA A 82 6.39 12.76 -3.74
C ALA A 82 7.66 12.72 -2.89
N LYS A 83 8.50 11.68 -3.10
CA LYS A 83 9.72 11.40 -2.32
C LYS A 83 10.91 12.24 -2.79
N THR A 84 10.64 13.52 -3.10
CA THR A 84 11.64 14.48 -3.56
C THR A 84 11.65 15.70 -2.66
N GLN A 85 12.82 16.25 -2.41
CA GLN A 85 12.98 17.54 -1.73
C GLN A 85 13.02 18.64 -2.82
N VAL A 86 12.14 19.62 -2.69
CA VAL A 86 12.01 20.73 -3.67
C VAL A 86 12.25 22.10 -3.01
N THR A 87 12.49 22.11 -1.69
CA THR A 87 12.76 23.33 -0.95
C THR A 87 14.23 23.70 -1.14
N ASP A 88 14.51 24.88 -1.65
CA ASP A 88 15.83 25.47 -1.80
C ASP A 88 15.91 26.75 -0.98
N TYR A 89 16.95 26.89 -0.16
CA TYR A 89 17.19 28.07 0.65
C TYR A 89 18.37 28.83 0.04
N VAL A 90 18.12 30.10 -0.33
CA VAL A 90 19.15 30.96 -0.87
C VAL A 90 19.95 31.55 0.28
N GLU A 91 21.29 31.46 0.19
CA GLU A 91 22.19 32.02 1.18
C GLU A 91 22.01 33.55 1.28
N ASN A 92 21.96 34.07 2.52
CA ASN A 92 21.73 35.45 2.86
C ASN A 92 20.33 36.05 2.52
N ASP A 93 19.36 35.21 2.14
CA ASP A 93 17.99 35.64 1.98
C ASP A 93 17.24 35.59 3.34
N SER A 94 16.10 36.26 3.42
CA SER A 94 15.25 36.21 4.62
C SER A 94 14.70 34.78 4.81
N PHE A 95 14.70 34.29 6.08
CA PHE A 95 14.24 32.94 6.39
C PHE A 95 12.73 32.80 6.15
N PRO A 96 12.29 31.97 5.18
CA PRO A 96 10.88 31.80 4.86
C PRO A 96 10.22 30.76 5.79
N ALA A 97 9.67 31.20 6.92
CA ALA A 97 9.10 30.33 7.95
C ALA A 97 8.03 29.36 7.40
N GLU A 98 7.14 29.82 6.53
CA GLU A 98 6.11 29.01 5.88
C GLU A 98 6.71 27.89 5.01
N THR A 99 7.77 28.18 4.27
CA THR A 99 8.48 27.19 3.44
C THR A 99 9.15 26.14 4.31
N HIS A 100 9.75 26.56 5.41
CA HIS A 100 10.37 25.66 6.39
C HIS A 100 9.34 24.75 7.06
N GLU A 101 8.22 25.32 7.54
CA GLU A 101 7.11 24.56 8.12
C GLU A 101 6.57 23.53 7.11
N SER A 102 6.37 23.93 5.86
CA SER A 102 5.91 23.02 4.79
C SER A 102 6.90 21.88 4.51
N ALA A 103 8.20 22.14 4.59
CA ALA A 103 9.23 21.11 4.43
C ALA A 103 9.21 20.11 5.60
N LEU A 104 9.04 20.56 6.85
CA LEU A 104 8.88 19.72 8.03
C LEU A 104 7.59 18.90 7.97
N ASP A 105 6.48 19.51 7.56
CA ASP A 105 5.22 18.81 7.32
C ASP A 105 5.39 17.68 6.31
N LYS A 106 6.07 17.97 5.20
CA LYS A 106 6.35 16.95 4.16
C LYS A 106 7.16 15.79 4.71
N LEU A 107 8.22 16.05 5.47
CA LEU A 107 9.02 15.00 6.11
C LEU A 107 8.18 14.16 7.07
N THR A 108 7.36 14.80 7.89
CA THR A 108 6.44 14.10 8.81
C THR A 108 5.48 13.19 8.05
N MET A 109 4.89 13.68 6.96
CA MET A 109 3.96 12.92 6.13
C MET A 109 4.66 11.74 5.42
N LEU A 110 5.90 11.91 4.95
CA LEU A 110 6.69 10.83 4.36
C LEU A 110 7.00 9.72 5.38
N VAL A 111 7.35 10.08 6.61
CA VAL A 111 7.57 9.11 7.70
C VAL A 111 6.28 8.36 8.03
N GLN A 112 5.14 9.06 8.11
CA GLN A 112 3.84 8.43 8.31
C GLN A 112 3.48 7.46 7.16
N ASP A 113 3.72 7.83 5.91
CA ASP A 113 3.44 6.98 4.75
C ASP A 113 4.31 5.71 4.76
N VAL A 114 5.60 5.83 5.14
CA VAL A 114 6.50 4.67 5.31
C VAL A 114 6.02 3.79 6.46
N HIS A 115 5.69 4.37 7.62
CA HIS A 115 5.19 3.63 8.78
C HIS A 115 3.93 2.83 8.44
N ASN A 116 2.94 3.46 7.78
CA ASN A 116 1.71 2.80 7.38
C ASN A 116 1.93 1.67 6.35
N THR A 117 2.94 1.80 5.47
CA THR A 117 3.33 0.72 4.55
C THR A 117 3.94 -0.47 5.32
N ILE A 118 4.83 -0.18 6.27
CA ILE A 118 5.48 -1.22 7.08
C ILE A 118 4.46 -1.95 7.96
N ASP A 119 3.56 -1.23 8.61
CA ASP A 119 2.59 -1.83 9.54
C ASP A 119 1.45 -2.58 8.85
N GLY A 120 1.12 -2.23 7.60
CA GLY A 120 -0.04 -2.77 6.90
C GLY A 120 0.25 -3.81 5.80
N ASP A 121 1.40 -3.75 5.18
CA ASP A 121 1.66 -4.45 3.91
C ASP A 121 2.89 -5.37 3.94
N ILE A 122 3.64 -5.40 5.05
CA ILE A 122 4.88 -6.18 5.15
C ILE A 122 4.73 -7.28 6.21
N PHE A 123 5.01 -8.52 5.81
CA PHE A 123 5.19 -9.61 6.75
C PHE A 123 6.47 -9.37 7.55
N ARG A 124 6.34 -9.19 8.86
CA ARG A 124 7.43 -8.85 9.76
C ARG A 124 7.51 -9.87 10.90
N PHE A 125 8.70 -10.36 11.19
CA PHE A 125 8.94 -11.08 12.40
C PHE A 125 9.06 -10.10 13.58
N SER A 126 8.39 -10.39 14.68
CA SER A 126 8.48 -9.60 15.92
C SER A 126 9.73 -9.98 16.71
N GLU A 127 10.90 -9.82 16.10
CA GLU A 127 12.17 -10.18 16.70
C GLU A 127 13.02 -8.96 17.06
N SER A 128 13.95 -9.17 17.96
CA SER A 128 14.95 -8.19 18.39
C SER A 128 15.82 -7.72 17.22
N VAL A 129 16.35 -6.51 17.34
CA VAL A 129 17.21 -5.84 16.33
C VAL A 129 18.45 -6.65 15.92
N ASP A 130 18.81 -7.68 16.71
CA ASP A 130 19.99 -8.52 16.52
C ASP A 130 19.74 -9.72 15.57
N ASP A 131 18.49 -10.05 15.27
CA ASP A 131 18.16 -11.09 14.29
C ASP A 131 18.02 -10.45 12.88
N ALA A 132 19.10 -9.82 12.45
CA ALA A 132 19.17 -8.98 11.24
C ALA A 132 19.25 -9.79 9.92
N GLY A 133 18.47 -10.84 9.82
CA GLY A 133 18.23 -11.50 8.53
C GLY A 133 17.19 -10.70 7.74
N VAL A 134 17.59 -10.01 6.67
CA VAL A 134 16.63 -9.53 5.68
C VAL A 134 15.90 -10.74 5.13
N VAL A 135 14.64 -10.90 5.52
CA VAL A 135 13.80 -11.98 5.01
C VAL A 135 13.43 -11.66 3.57
N THR A 136 14.29 -12.06 2.65
CA THR A 136 14.08 -11.85 1.22
C THR A 136 13.76 -13.19 0.55
N ILE A 137 12.58 -13.28 -0.04
CA ILE A 137 12.26 -14.39 -0.93
C ILE A 137 12.85 -14.06 -2.30
N THR A 138 14.02 -14.64 -2.61
CA THR A 138 14.76 -14.37 -3.85
C THR A 138 14.12 -14.92 -5.12
N LYS A 139 13.23 -15.91 -4.98
CA LYS A 139 12.52 -16.53 -6.10
C LYS A 139 11.44 -15.59 -6.67
N ASN A 140 11.33 -15.51 -7.99
CA ASN A 140 10.31 -14.73 -8.67
C ASN A 140 8.91 -15.38 -8.54
N ALA A 141 7.86 -14.74 -9.04
CA ALA A 141 6.48 -15.21 -8.91
C ALA A 141 6.23 -16.59 -9.52
N THR A 142 6.86 -16.86 -10.69
CA THR A 142 6.74 -18.16 -11.38
C THR A 142 7.41 -19.28 -10.59
N GLU A 143 8.57 -19.02 -10.02
CA GLU A 143 9.32 -19.98 -9.19
C GLU A 143 8.66 -20.24 -7.84
N ARG A 144 7.84 -19.31 -7.34
CA ARG A 144 7.07 -19.45 -6.09
C ARG A 144 5.71 -20.10 -6.29
N ALA A 145 5.21 -20.17 -7.53
CA ALA A 145 3.90 -20.75 -7.81
C ALA A 145 3.84 -22.21 -7.33
N ASN A 146 2.79 -22.56 -6.60
CA ASN A 146 2.57 -23.91 -6.03
C ASN A 146 3.65 -24.39 -5.03
N LYS A 147 4.42 -23.46 -4.44
CA LYS A 147 5.41 -23.79 -3.42
C LYS A 147 4.89 -23.44 -2.03
N LEU A 148 5.30 -24.20 -1.03
CA LEU A 148 5.12 -23.86 0.38
C LEU A 148 6.19 -22.85 0.80
N LEU A 149 5.78 -21.90 1.61
CA LEU A 149 6.70 -21.02 2.33
C LEU A 149 7.15 -21.75 3.59
N ALA A 150 8.45 -21.96 3.73
CA ALA A 150 9.05 -22.66 4.87
C ALA A 150 10.31 -21.95 5.34
N PHE A 151 10.77 -22.29 6.54
CA PHE A 151 12.09 -21.86 7.02
C PHE A 151 13.14 -22.88 6.56
N ASN A 152 14.25 -22.37 6.03
CA ASN A 152 15.41 -23.21 5.72
C ASN A 152 16.24 -23.52 6.98
N SER A 153 17.31 -24.29 6.85
CA SER A 153 18.17 -24.70 7.96
C SER A 153 18.90 -23.53 8.67
N ALA A 154 18.96 -22.37 8.04
CA ALA A 154 19.52 -21.13 8.60
C ALA A 154 18.46 -20.21 9.20
N GLY A 155 17.17 -20.63 9.27
CA GLY A 155 16.06 -19.82 9.78
C GLY A 155 15.51 -18.81 8.76
N GLY A 156 16.05 -18.74 7.55
CA GLY A 156 15.56 -17.85 6.48
C GLY A 156 14.31 -18.39 5.79
N LEU A 157 13.45 -17.49 5.31
CA LEU A 157 12.26 -17.88 4.53
C LEU A 157 12.66 -18.40 3.12
N GLU A 158 12.09 -19.52 2.75
CA GLU A 158 12.31 -20.12 1.45
C GLU A 158 11.02 -20.73 0.87
N ALA A 159 10.81 -20.59 -0.43
CA ALA A 159 9.77 -21.29 -1.17
C ALA A 159 10.36 -22.60 -1.73
N THR A 160 10.28 -23.69 -0.98
CA THR A 160 11.08 -24.89 -1.25
C THR A 160 10.31 -26.10 -1.72
N GLN A 161 9.07 -26.28 -1.29
CA GLN A 161 8.33 -27.51 -1.56
C GLN A 161 7.07 -27.24 -2.35
N GLU A 162 6.79 -28.10 -3.31
CA GLU A 162 5.49 -28.12 -3.95
C GLU A 162 4.44 -28.71 -2.99
N ILE A 163 3.28 -28.07 -2.98
CA ILE A 163 2.11 -28.66 -2.33
C ILE A 163 1.66 -29.81 -3.22
N GLY A 164 1.56 -31.00 -2.65
CA GLY A 164 0.99 -32.16 -3.35
C GLY A 164 -0.47 -31.90 -3.77
N VAL A 165 -0.92 -32.58 -4.79
CA VAL A 165 -2.29 -32.50 -5.25
C VAL A 165 -3.19 -33.33 -4.34
N LEU A 166 -4.32 -32.73 -3.87
CA LEU A 166 -5.34 -33.51 -3.15
C LEU A 166 -6.00 -34.49 -4.14
N LYS A 167 -5.78 -35.77 -3.93
CA LYS A 167 -6.32 -36.86 -4.79
C LYS A 167 -7.63 -37.44 -4.22
N GLY A 168 -8.11 -36.93 -3.10
CA GLY A 168 -9.23 -37.52 -2.38
C GLY A 168 -8.85 -38.82 -1.64
N ASN A 169 -9.81 -39.70 -1.37
CA ASN A 169 -9.53 -40.95 -0.69
C ASN A 169 -8.65 -41.87 -1.54
N TRP A 170 -7.80 -42.67 -0.88
CA TRP A 170 -6.97 -43.64 -1.57
C TRP A 170 -7.83 -44.59 -2.41
N ALA A 171 -7.43 -44.80 -3.66
CA ALA A 171 -8.07 -45.72 -4.58
C ALA A 171 -7.01 -46.57 -5.31
N ALA A 172 -7.27 -47.84 -5.41
CA ALA A 172 -6.40 -48.74 -6.17
C ALA A 172 -6.32 -48.29 -7.63
N SER A 173 -5.15 -48.49 -8.26
CA SER A 173 -4.85 -48.07 -9.64
C SER A 173 -4.81 -46.55 -9.90
N THR A 174 -4.89 -45.70 -8.87
CA THR A 174 -4.63 -44.27 -8.99
C THR A 174 -3.12 -44.02 -8.89
N ALA A 175 -2.57 -43.23 -9.82
CA ALA A 175 -1.17 -42.83 -9.74
C ALA A 175 -0.98 -41.76 -8.67
N TYR A 176 -0.30 -42.10 -7.60
CA TYR A 176 0.10 -41.19 -6.53
C TYR A 176 1.61 -40.93 -6.65
N VAL A 177 1.99 -39.68 -6.41
CA VAL A 177 3.39 -39.29 -6.32
C VAL A 177 3.71 -38.88 -4.88
N VAL A 178 4.99 -38.87 -4.56
CA VAL A 178 5.44 -38.37 -3.25
C VAL A 178 4.89 -36.95 -3.05
N ARG A 179 4.18 -36.73 -1.96
CA ARG A 179 3.48 -35.49 -1.55
C ARG A 179 2.05 -35.34 -2.02
N ASP A 180 1.46 -36.28 -2.76
CA ASP A 180 0.00 -36.26 -2.91
C ASP A 180 -0.67 -36.46 -1.54
N ILE A 181 -1.77 -35.78 -1.33
CA ILE A 181 -2.59 -35.88 -0.11
C ILE A 181 -3.79 -36.75 -0.44
N ILE A 182 -4.03 -37.77 0.35
CA ILE A 182 -5.14 -38.72 0.24
C ILE A 182 -6.06 -38.59 1.44
#